data_d077ba52aa56790018c82a70130664fd
#
_entry.id   d077ba52aa56790018c82a70130664fd
#
_cell.length_a   1.000
_cell.length_b   1.000
_cell.length_c   1.000
_cell.angle_alpha   90.00
_cell.angle_beta   90.00
_cell.angle_gamma   90.00
#
_symmetry.space_group_name_H-M   'P 1'
#
loop_
_entity.id
_entity.type
_entity.pdbx_description
1 polymer ?
#
loop_
_entity_poly.entity_id
_entity_poly.type
_entity_poly.pdbx_seq_one_letter_code
_entity_poly.pdbx_strand_id
1 'polypeptide(L)'
;SGQLSSSVECYDNAGEFLSSVPTFAHYLRDLGYKTCLSGKMHFVGADQLHGFEERLTTDIYPSDFGWTADWTQQDEPYAPSRMSLRSIVEAGLCKRSLQIDYDEDVCYQAVQKIFDFARDKDRSPFMLMASFTHPHNPFVTTKEFWDLYNHYEIQMPKVPWSPISSRDPWSQRYALTIREDEHN
;
A
#
# COMPACT_ATOMS: atom_id res chain seq x y z
N SER A 1 8.57 5.16 12.14
CA SER A 1 8.70 5.64 13.53
C SER A 1 9.46 4.66 14.42
N GLY A 2 9.45 3.37 14.12
CA GLY A 2 10.01 2.33 15.00
C GLY A 2 9.11 2.00 16.20
N GLN A 3 7.90 2.54 16.24
CA GLN A 3 6.90 2.27 17.27
C GLN A 3 5.81 1.33 16.75
N LEU A 4 5.12 0.64 17.66
CA LEU A 4 3.97 -0.17 17.30
C LEU A 4 2.82 0.73 16.80
N SER A 5 2.03 0.26 15.85
CA SER A 5 0.89 1.01 15.30
C SER A 5 -0.10 1.42 16.39
N SER A 6 -0.36 0.55 17.37
CA SER A 6 -1.21 0.86 18.53
C SER A 6 -0.64 1.96 19.43
N SER A 7 0.70 2.13 19.48
CA SER A 7 1.33 3.18 20.29
C SER A 7 1.28 4.56 19.63
N VAL A 8 1.03 4.61 18.34
CA VAL A 8 0.86 5.83 17.54
C VAL A 8 -0.57 6.02 17.06
N GLU A 9 -1.51 5.30 17.67
CA GLU A 9 -2.96 5.39 17.44
C GLU A 9 -3.41 5.07 16.00
N CYS A 10 -2.57 4.38 15.21
CA CYS A 10 -2.92 3.91 13.87
C CYS A 10 -3.45 2.47 13.95
N TYR A 11 -4.74 2.33 14.16
CA TYR A 11 -5.38 1.03 14.39
C TYR A 11 -5.86 0.33 13.10
N ASP A 12 -6.04 1.08 12.04
CA ASP A 12 -6.50 0.60 10.73
C ASP A 12 -5.97 1.47 9.57
N ASN A 13 -6.38 1.14 8.35
CA ASN A 13 -5.94 1.84 7.14
C ASN A 13 -6.57 3.24 6.96
N ALA A 14 -7.47 3.67 7.81
CA ALA A 14 -8.01 5.01 7.82
C ALA A 14 -7.47 5.85 8.98
N GLY A 15 -6.65 5.24 9.86
CA GLY A 15 -5.99 5.95 10.96
C GLY A 15 -5.00 6.98 10.44
N GLU A 16 -5.14 8.24 10.88
CA GLU A 16 -4.15 9.27 10.58
C GLU A 16 -2.85 8.98 11.32
N PHE A 17 -1.75 8.95 10.58
CA PHE A 17 -0.43 8.93 11.20
C PHE A 17 -0.06 10.36 11.60
N LEU A 18 -0.01 10.61 12.91
CA LEU A 18 0.14 11.98 13.44
C LEU A 18 1.47 12.61 12.99
N SER A 19 1.41 13.84 12.51
CA SER A 19 2.59 14.63 12.10
C SER A 19 3.58 14.89 13.24
N SER A 20 3.13 14.80 14.49
CA SER A 20 3.98 14.92 15.68
C SER A 20 4.88 13.71 15.93
N VAL A 21 4.63 12.58 15.27
CA VAL A 21 5.42 11.36 15.44
C VAL A 21 6.65 11.40 14.52
N PRO A 22 7.87 11.47 15.07
CA PRO A 22 9.08 11.52 14.26
C PRO A 22 9.29 10.19 13.52
N THR A 23 9.70 10.29 12.27
CA THR A 23 10.03 9.16 11.40
C THR A 23 11.53 9.13 11.10
N PHE A 24 11.99 8.04 10.49
CA PHE A 24 13.38 7.95 10.05
C PHE A 24 13.77 9.09 9.09
N ALA A 25 12.82 9.62 8.30
CA ALA A 25 13.09 10.73 7.41
C ALA A 25 13.43 12.02 8.16
N HIS A 26 12.76 12.30 9.29
CA HIS A 26 13.12 13.42 10.16
C HIS A 26 14.56 13.29 10.68
N TYR A 27 14.93 12.13 11.21
CA TYR A 27 16.28 11.91 11.74
C TYR A 27 17.36 12.01 10.66
N LEU A 28 17.07 11.55 9.43
CA LEU A 28 18.01 11.71 8.32
C LEU A 28 18.17 13.18 7.93
N ARG A 29 17.10 13.96 7.92
CA ARG A 29 17.19 15.41 7.69
C ARG A 29 18.03 16.12 8.74
N ASP A 30 17.86 15.76 10.01
CA ASP A 30 18.67 16.33 11.11
C ASP A 30 20.16 16.01 10.94
N LEU A 31 20.50 14.93 10.24
CA LEU A 31 21.86 14.57 9.87
C LEU A 31 22.34 15.19 8.54
N GLY A 32 21.52 16.07 7.93
CA GLY A 32 21.87 16.78 6.68
C GLY A 32 21.58 16.00 5.40
N TYR A 33 20.81 14.91 5.46
CA TYR A 33 20.37 14.21 4.27
C TYR A 33 19.24 14.99 3.57
N LYS A 34 19.27 15.03 2.26
CA LYS A 34 18.10 15.35 1.43
C LYS A 34 17.17 14.14 1.38
N THR A 35 15.93 14.29 1.80
CA THR A 35 14.97 13.18 1.87
C THR A 35 13.86 13.36 0.86
N CYS A 36 13.68 12.36 -0.01
CA CYS A 36 12.73 12.43 -1.12
C CYS A 36 11.89 11.14 -1.21
N LEU A 37 10.62 11.30 -1.49
CA LEU A 37 9.66 10.21 -1.68
C LEU A 37 9.10 10.23 -3.11
N SER A 38 9.14 9.11 -3.78
CA SER A 38 8.36 8.82 -4.99
C SER A 38 7.51 7.58 -4.72
N GLY A 39 6.20 7.71 -4.78
CA GLY A 39 5.33 6.54 -4.66
C GLY A 39 4.35 6.54 -3.49
N LYS A 40 3.79 5.35 -3.29
CA LYS A 40 2.70 5.09 -2.34
C LYS A 40 3.21 4.95 -0.91
N MET A 41 2.60 5.68 0.02
CA MET A 41 2.85 5.55 1.45
C MET A 41 1.57 5.36 2.28
N HIS A 42 0.41 5.52 1.66
CA HIS A 42 -0.89 5.42 2.34
C HIS A 42 -1.03 6.40 3.52
N PHE A 43 -0.48 7.60 3.37
CA PHE A 43 -0.64 8.63 4.39
C PHE A 43 -2.06 9.18 4.38
N VAL A 44 -2.77 9.02 5.50
CA VAL A 44 -4.09 9.59 5.73
C VAL A 44 -3.91 10.91 6.47
N GLY A 45 -4.70 11.92 6.11
CA GLY A 45 -4.64 13.24 6.76
C GLY A 45 -3.87 14.29 5.96
N ALA A 46 -3.65 15.42 6.59
CA ALA A 46 -3.09 16.61 5.94
C ALA A 46 -1.58 16.52 5.69
N ASP A 47 -0.83 15.86 6.58
CA ASP A 47 0.60 15.67 6.39
C ASP A 47 0.85 14.53 5.39
N GLN A 48 1.40 14.86 4.25
CA GLN A 48 1.74 13.93 3.19
C GLN A 48 3.25 13.73 3.03
N LEU A 49 4.03 14.29 3.94
CA LEU A 49 5.49 14.26 3.92
C LEU A 49 6.09 13.43 5.04
N HIS A 50 5.56 13.54 6.26
CA HIS A 50 6.06 12.80 7.44
C HIS A 50 7.59 12.76 7.54
N GLY A 51 8.23 13.92 7.34
CA GLY A 51 9.68 14.07 7.43
C GLY A 51 10.42 14.06 6.10
N PHE A 52 9.82 13.61 5.01
CA PHE A 52 10.38 13.84 3.69
C PHE A 52 10.35 15.33 3.35
N GLU A 53 11.40 15.85 2.73
CA GLU A 53 11.45 17.26 2.26
C GLU A 53 10.66 17.43 0.97
N GLU A 54 10.61 16.37 0.16
CA GLU A 54 10.00 16.41 -1.15
C GLU A 54 9.25 15.10 -1.43
N ARG A 55 8.09 15.24 -2.06
CA ARG A 55 7.31 14.11 -2.58
C ARG A 55 7.03 14.33 -4.07
N LEU A 56 7.48 13.37 -4.91
CA LEU A 56 7.46 13.50 -6.37
C LEU A 56 6.13 13.07 -6.99
N THR A 57 5.47 12.10 -6.38
CA THR A 57 4.17 11.60 -6.84
C THR A 57 3.16 11.60 -5.69
N THR A 58 1.88 11.79 -5.99
CA THR A 58 0.80 11.59 -5.01
C THR A 58 0.59 10.11 -4.76
N ASP A 59 -0.23 9.74 -3.76
CA ASP A 59 -0.69 8.36 -3.62
C ASP A 59 -1.58 7.94 -4.80
N ILE A 60 -1.52 6.66 -5.15
CA ILE A 60 -2.32 6.10 -6.26
C ILE A 60 -3.82 6.13 -5.95
N TYR A 61 -4.19 5.97 -4.67
CA TYR A 61 -5.56 6.06 -4.19
C TYR A 61 -5.66 7.14 -3.11
N PRO A 62 -6.75 7.89 -3.06
CA PRO A 62 -6.98 8.76 -1.93
C PRO A 62 -7.12 7.90 -0.67
N SER A 63 -6.21 8.10 0.29
CA SER A 63 -6.32 7.53 1.62
C SER A 63 -7.20 8.46 2.45
N ASP A 64 -8.40 8.01 2.78
CA ASP A 64 -9.40 8.81 3.48
C ASP A 64 -9.97 8.08 4.71
N PHE A 65 -10.63 8.84 5.58
CA PHE A 65 -11.25 8.32 6.79
C PHE A 65 -12.46 7.38 6.53
N GLY A 66 -12.95 7.31 5.30
CA GLY A 66 -14.04 6.41 4.91
C GLY A 66 -13.67 4.93 4.90
N TRP A 67 -12.39 4.61 5.14
CA TRP A 67 -11.91 3.23 5.26
C TRP A 67 -11.98 2.70 6.71
N THR A 68 -12.38 3.54 7.66
CA THR A 68 -12.57 3.14 9.05
C THR A 68 -13.84 2.31 9.20
N ALA A 69 -13.73 1.22 9.95
CA ALA A 69 -14.87 0.43 10.37
C ALA A 69 -15.80 1.25 11.30
N ASP A 70 -17.09 1.04 11.18
CA ASP A 70 -18.03 1.56 12.18
C ASP A 70 -17.98 0.68 13.44
N TRP A 71 -17.11 1.03 14.36
CA TRP A 71 -16.89 0.29 15.61
C TRP A 71 -18.08 0.37 16.57
N THR A 72 -19.09 1.19 16.27
CA THR A 72 -20.32 1.25 17.08
C THR A 72 -21.29 0.11 16.77
N GLN A 73 -21.13 -0.54 15.60
CA GLN A 73 -21.97 -1.65 15.13
C GLN A 73 -21.25 -2.98 15.34
N GLN A 74 -21.15 -3.41 16.60
CA GLN A 74 -20.36 -4.61 16.96
C GLN A 74 -20.97 -5.92 16.46
N ASP A 75 -22.29 -5.98 16.30
CA ASP A 75 -23.05 -7.20 15.99
C ASP A 75 -23.40 -7.38 14.49
N GLU A 76 -23.20 -6.35 13.68
CA GLU A 76 -23.47 -6.42 12.26
C GLU A 76 -22.20 -6.74 11.46
N PRO A 77 -22.30 -7.52 10.38
CA PRO A 77 -21.19 -7.69 9.45
C PRO A 77 -20.84 -6.33 8.85
N TYR A 78 -19.67 -5.83 9.22
CA TYR A 78 -19.19 -4.59 8.66
C TYR A 78 -18.64 -4.84 7.26
N ALA A 79 -19.31 -4.30 6.25
CA ALA A 79 -18.81 -4.26 4.90
C ALA A 79 -18.50 -2.81 4.52
N PRO A 80 -17.24 -2.38 4.53
CA PRO A 80 -16.88 -1.12 3.91
C PRO A 80 -17.30 -1.19 2.43
N SER A 81 -18.01 -0.19 1.96
CA SER A 81 -18.66 -0.17 0.65
C SER A 81 -17.74 -0.38 -0.56
N ARG A 82 -16.44 -0.47 -0.33
CA ARG A 82 -15.40 -0.57 -1.37
C ARG A 82 -14.57 -1.86 -1.30
N MET A 83 -14.78 -2.72 -0.32
CA MET A 83 -14.07 -4.01 -0.24
C MET A 83 -14.88 -5.11 -0.93
N SER A 84 -14.22 -5.82 -1.86
CA SER A 84 -14.78 -7.02 -2.49
C SER A 84 -13.64 -7.91 -3.00
N LEU A 85 -13.94 -9.19 -3.24
CA LEU A 85 -13.00 -10.12 -3.87
C LEU A 85 -12.87 -9.91 -5.39
N ARG A 86 -13.58 -8.97 -5.98
CA ARG A 86 -13.53 -8.70 -7.41
C ARG A 86 -12.08 -8.53 -7.91
N SER A 87 -11.27 -7.81 -7.17
CA SER A 87 -9.85 -7.59 -7.52
C SER A 87 -8.99 -8.86 -7.50
N ILE A 88 -9.43 -9.90 -6.79
CA ILE A 88 -8.79 -11.23 -6.80
C ILE A 88 -9.31 -12.06 -7.97
N VAL A 89 -10.62 -12.01 -8.22
CA VAL A 89 -11.25 -12.73 -9.36
C VAL A 89 -10.74 -12.19 -10.70
N GLU A 90 -10.44 -10.90 -10.78
CA GLU A 90 -9.90 -10.25 -11.97
C GLU A 90 -8.37 -10.36 -12.10
N ALA A 91 -7.69 -11.10 -11.20
CA ALA A 91 -6.24 -11.31 -11.25
C ALA A 91 -5.80 -11.97 -12.56
N GLY A 92 -4.62 -11.60 -13.06
CA GLY A 92 -4.06 -12.21 -14.25
C GLY A 92 -3.40 -11.25 -15.23
N LEU A 93 -3.51 -11.58 -16.51
CA LEU A 93 -2.89 -10.80 -17.59
C LEU A 93 -3.70 -9.55 -17.93
N CYS A 94 -3.01 -8.44 -18.04
CA CYS A 94 -3.57 -7.20 -18.61
C CYS A 94 -2.59 -6.55 -19.59
N LYS A 95 -3.09 -5.60 -20.38
CA LYS A 95 -2.23 -4.76 -21.22
C LYS A 95 -1.73 -3.54 -20.46
N ARG A 96 -2.63 -2.91 -19.69
CA ARG A 96 -2.38 -1.72 -18.85
C ARG A 96 -3.32 -1.76 -17.67
N SER A 97 -2.91 -1.15 -16.58
CA SER A 97 -3.73 -0.88 -15.40
C SER A 97 -3.29 0.42 -14.77
N LEU A 98 -4.16 1.01 -13.95
CA LEU A 98 -3.81 2.19 -13.17
C LEU A 98 -2.55 1.97 -12.32
N GLN A 99 -2.37 0.78 -11.76
CA GLN A 99 -1.18 0.45 -10.95
C GLN A 99 0.09 0.42 -11.79
N ILE A 100 0.04 -0.16 -13.00
CA ILE A 100 1.19 -0.18 -13.91
C ILE A 100 1.57 1.24 -14.30
N ASP A 101 0.58 2.07 -14.69
CA ASP A 101 0.83 3.46 -15.07
C ASP A 101 1.45 4.25 -13.92
N TYR A 102 0.93 4.05 -12.72
CA TYR A 102 1.44 4.70 -11.52
C TYR A 102 2.87 4.26 -11.18
N ASP A 103 3.15 2.96 -11.20
CA ASP A 103 4.47 2.43 -10.88
C ASP A 103 5.52 2.85 -11.93
N GLU A 104 5.13 2.98 -13.21
CA GLU A 104 5.99 3.54 -14.25
C GLU A 104 6.31 5.03 -13.97
N ASP A 105 5.34 5.83 -13.54
CA ASP A 105 5.58 7.22 -13.13
C ASP A 105 6.49 7.30 -11.90
N VAL A 106 6.24 6.49 -10.88
CA VAL A 106 7.10 6.39 -9.68
C VAL A 106 8.54 6.09 -10.08
N CYS A 107 8.75 5.11 -10.97
CA CYS A 107 10.07 4.73 -11.47
C CYS A 107 10.72 5.89 -12.23
N TYR A 108 9.99 6.52 -13.15
CA TYR A 108 10.49 7.64 -13.95
C TYR A 108 10.94 8.81 -13.06
N GLN A 109 10.09 9.23 -12.13
CA GLN A 109 10.38 10.33 -11.21
C GLN A 109 11.59 10.03 -10.31
N ALA A 110 11.67 8.79 -9.79
CA ALA A 110 12.79 8.36 -8.98
C ALA A 110 14.12 8.40 -9.75
N VAL A 111 14.12 7.91 -11.00
CA VAL A 111 15.31 7.94 -11.88
C VAL A 111 15.73 9.38 -12.18
N GLN A 112 14.77 10.28 -12.51
CA GLN A 112 15.08 11.70 -12.74
C GLN A 112 15.70 12.33 -11.48
N LYS A 113 15.16 12.02 -10.31
CA LYS A 113 15.67 12.54 -9.04
C LYS A 113 17.10 12.05 -8.73
N ILE A 114 17.43 10.83 -9.07
CA ILE A 114 18.82 10.32 -8.95
C ILE A 114 19.77 11.14 -9.84
N PHE A 115 19.35 11.46 -11.08
CA PHE A 115 20.16 12.32 -11.94
C PHE A 115 20.30 13.74 -11.37
N ASP A 116 19.26 14.29 -10.75
CA ASP A 116 19.33 15.60 -10.11
C ASP A 116 20.32 15.59 -8.94
N PHE A 117 20.25 14.58 -8.08
CA PHE A 117 21.22 14.39 -7.00
C PHE A 117 22.66 14.22 -7.52
N ALA A 118 22.84 13.50 -8.63
CA ALA A 118 24.16 13.31 -9.24
C ALA A 118 24.76 14.64 -9.82
N ARG A 119 23.90 15.57 -10.21
CA ARG A 119 24.30 16.89 -10.71
C ARG A 119 24.46 17.92 -9.60
N ASP A 120 24.02 17.62 -8.39
CA ASP A 120 24.08 18.53 -7.25
C ASP A 120 25.53 18.85 -6.88
N LYS A 121 25.87 20.13 -6.93
CA LYS A 121 27.21 20.63 -6.65
C LYS A 121 27.59 20.49 -5.18
N ASP A 122 26.62 20.55 -4.29
CA ASP A 122 26.82 20.47 -2.84
C ASP A 122 27.11 19.05 -2.37
N ARG A 123 26.83 18.04 -3.22
CA ARG A 123 27.06 16.63 -2.92
C ARG A 123 26.51 16.21 -1.55
N SER A 124 25.41 16.79 -1.14
CA SER A 124 24.76 16.42 0.11
C SER A 124 24.36 14.92 0.08
N PRO A 125 24.47 14.22 1.18
CA PRO A 125 23.93 12.86 1.23
C PRO A 125 22.43 12.91 0.98
N PHE A 126 21.88 11.88 0.36
CA PHE A 126 20.44 11.81 0.11
C PHE A 126 19.87 10.45 0.45
N MET A 127 18.57 10.45 0.71
CA MET A 127 17.74 9.25 0.83
C MET A 127 16.55 9.42 -0.09
N LEU A 128 16.43 8.52 -1.06
CA LEU A 128 15.30 8.44 -1.97
C LEU A 128 14.55 7.15 -1.71
N MET A 129 13.26 7.27 -1.39
CA MET A 129 12.34 6.14 -1.30
C MET A 129 11.50 6.07 -2.59
N ALA A 130 11.65 4.97 -3.34
CA ALA A 130 10.75 4.64 -4.44
C ALA A 130 9.81 3.54 -3.95
N SER A 131 8.52 3.86 -3.83
CA SER A 131 7.52 2.97 -3.25
C SER A 131 6.46 2.61 -4.29
N PHE A 132 6.58 1.41 -4.86
CA PHE A 132 5.69 0.89 -5.88
C PHE A 132 4.41 0.32 -5.29
N THR A 133 3.34 0.31 -6.09
CA THR A 133 2.05 -0.28 -5.69
C THR A 133 2.08 -1.79 -5.80
N HIS A 134 2.68 -2.35 -6.86
CA HIS A 134 2.79 -3.80 -7.00
C HIS A 134 3.63 -4.42 -5.88
N PRO A 135 3.25 -5.61 -5.40
CA PRO A 135 2.22 -6.55 -5.90
C PRO A 135 0.85 -6.43 -5.21
N HIS A 136 0.36 -5.25 -4.90
CA HIS A 136 -0.98 -5.05 -4.32
C HIS A 136 -2.08 -5.53 -5.31
N ASN A 137 -3.25 -5.98 -4.78
CA ASN A 137 -4.38 -6.30 -5.64
C ASN A 137 -4.78 -5.08 -6.52
N PRO A 138 -5.30 -5.35 -7.76
CA PRO A 138 -5.96 -6.55 -8.26
C PRO A 138 -5.08 -7.67 -8.81
N PHE A 139 -3.80 -7.75 -8.52
CA PHE A 139 -2.87 -8.81 -8.95
C PHE A 139 -2.83 -9.01 -10.48
N VAL A 140 -2.82 -7.92 -11.21
CA VAL A 140 -2.71 -7.92 -12.67
C VAL A 140 -1.30 -7.54 -13.10
N THR A 141 -0.82 -8.16 -14.19
CA THR A 141 0.49 -7.85 -14.74
C THR A 141 0.51 -7.99 -16.26
N THR A 142 1.55 -7.43 -16.90
CA THR A 142 1.76 -7.61 -18.33
C THR A 142 2.32 -9.00 -18.67
N LYS A 143 2.17 -9.41 -19.91
CA LYS A 143 2.68 -10.70 -20.39
C LYS A 143 4.18 -10.86 -20.17
N GLU A 144 4.95 -9.79 -20.27
CA GLU A 144 6.40 -9.78 -20.04
C GLU A 144 6.78 -10.32 -18.67
N PHE A 145 6.12 -9.86 -17.60
CA PHE A 145 6.37 -10.33 -16.24
C PHE A 145 5.68 -11.63 -15.92
N TRP A 146 4.51 -11.88 -16.50
CA TRP A 146 3.78 -13.14 -16.34
C TRP A 146 4.57 -14.34 -16.81
N ASP A 147 5.21 -14.23 -17.99
CA ASP A 147 5.96 -15.32 -18.62
C ASP A 147 7.29 -15.64 -17.91
N LEU A 148 7.71 -14.84 -16.94
CA LEU A 148 8.90 -15.13 -16.12
C LEU A 148 8.72 -16.33 -15.19
N TYR A 149 7.47 -16.74 -14.94
CA TYR A 149 7.15 -17.82 -14.01
C TYR A 149 6.44 -18.98 -14.71
N ASN A 150 6.82 -20.21 -14.34
CA ASN A 150 6.06 -21.38 -14.75
C ASN A 150 4.86 -21.58 -13.82
N HIS A 151 3.69 -21.19 -14.27
CA HIS A 151 2.46 -21.22 -13.46
C HIS A 151 2.04 -22.63 -13.03
N TYR A 152 2.49 -23.69 -13.73
CA TYR A 152 2.24 -25.09 -13.35
C TYR A 152 3.10 -25.56 -12.17
N GLU A 153 4.17 -24.84 -11.85
CA GLU A 153 5.06 -25.14 -10.73
C GLU A 153 4.71 -24.36 -9.45
N ILE A 154 3.74 -23.43 -9.53
CA ILE A 154 3.30 -22.69 -8.37
C ILE A 154 2.58 -23.62 -7.40
N GLN A 155 3.13 -23.72 -6.19
CA GLN A 155 2.52 -24.56 -5.16
C GLN A 155 1.21 -23.96 -4.67
N MET A 156 0.18 -24.78 -4.62
CA MET A 156 -1.10 -24.40 -4.01
C MET A 156 -0.94 -24.20 -2.49
N PRO A 157 -1.81 -23.39 -1.87
CA PRO A 157 -1.81 -23.22 -0.42
C PRO A 157 -1.89 -24.57 0.30
N LYS A 158 -1.06 -24.74 1.34
CA LYS A 158 -1.02 -26.00 2.12
C LYS A 158 -2.27 -26.19 2.98
N VAL A 159 -2.90 -25.09 3.39
CA VAL A 159 -4.14 -25.12 4.16
C VAL A 159 -5.30 -25.12 3.18
N PRO A 160 -6.16 -26.13 3.17
CA PRO A 160 -7.31 -26.20 2.28
C PRO A 160 -8.33 -25.11 2.66
N TRP A 161 -9.11 -24.68 1.67
CA TRP A 161 -10.26 -23.84 1.93
C TRP A 161 -11.25 -24.52 2.88
N SER A 162 -11.83 -23.76 3.78
CA SER A 162 -12.87 -24.23 4.70
C SER A 162 -14.12 -23.38 4.60
N PRO A 163 -15.31 -23.99 4.76
CA PRO A 163 -16.56 -23.23 4.79
C PRO A 163 -16.52 -22.10 5.83
N ILE A 164 -17.10 -20.95 5.51
CA ILE A 164 -17.10 -19.77 6.41
C ILE A 164 -17.63 -20.15 7.80
N SER A 165 -18.71 -20.94 7.86
CA SER A 165 -19.35 -21.36 9.10
C SER A 165 -18.47 -22.23 10.02
N SER A 166 -17.40 -22.82 9.50
CA SER A 166 -16.47 -23.67 10.27
C SER A 166 -15.23 -22.91 10.76
N ARG A 167 -15.06 -21.64 10.38
CA ARG A 167 -13.93 -20.81 10.77
C ARG A 167 -14.15 -20.22 12.16
N ASP A 168 -13.09 -19.66 12.72
CA ASP A 168 -13.19 -18.87 13.95
C ASP A 168 -14.03 -17.59 13.73
N PRO A 169 -14.57 -16.97 14.79
CA PRO A 169 -15.47 -15.82 14.66
C PRO A 169 -14.86 -14.63 13.93
N TRP A 170 -13.57 -14.39 14.07
CA TRP A 170 -12.88 -13.30 13.37
C TRP A 170 -12.82 -13.58 11.87
N SER A 171 -12.40 -14.78 11.48
CA SER A 171 -12.31 -15.19 10.06
C SER A 171 -13.69 -15.22 9.39
N GLN A 172 -14.76 -15.61 10.12
CA GLN A 172 -16.13 -15.51 9.62
C GLN A 172 -16.52 -14.06 9.34
N ARG A 173 -16.28 -13.17 10.30
CA ARG A 173 -16.60 -11.75 10.16
C ARG A 173 -15.83 -11.11 9.00
N TYR A 174 -14.55 -11.44 8.88
CA TYR A 174 -13.72 -10.94 7.79
C TYR A 174 -14.23 -11.43 6.42
N ALA A 175 -14.58 -12.71 6.30
CA ALA A 175 -15.12 -13.27 5.06
C ALA A 175 -16.41 -12.56 4.61
N LEU A 176 -17.30 -12.25 5.55
CA LEU A 176 -18.52 -11.47 5.26
C LEU A 176 -18.19 -10.02 4.86
N THR A 177 -17.20 -9.42 5.49
CA THR A 177 -16.76 -8.05 5.17
C THR A 177 -16.25 -7.92 3.74
N ILE A 178 -15.51 -8.91 3.24
CA ILE A 178 -14.98 -8.93 1.87
C ILE A 178 -15.94 -9.59 0.86
N ARG A 179 -17.13 -9.99 1.30
CA ARG A 179 -18.17 -10.64 0.49
C ARG A 179 -17.68 -11.94 -0.16
N GLU A 180 -16.96 -12.77 0.60
CA GLU A 180 -16.46 -14.05 0.09
C GLU A 180 -17.59 -14.98 -0.38
N ASP A 181 -18.76 -14.90 0.24
CA ASP A 181 -19.96 -15.67 -0.09
C ASP A 181 -20.57 -15.32 -1.46
N GLU A 182 -20.28 -14.13 -2.00
CA GLU A 182 -20.75 -13.74 -3.34
C GLU A 182 -19.88 -14.33 -4.47
N HIS A 183 -18.73 -14.93 -4.15
CA HIS A 183 -17.72 -15.39 -5.11
C HIS A 183 -17.39 -16.90 -5.02
N ASN A 184 -18.09 -17.65 -4.18
CA ASN A 184 -17.93 -19.10 -4.01
C ASN A 184 -19.00 -19.92 -4.73
#